data_27bc7a0b8caace13ee2003693262239d
#
_entry.id   27bc7a0b8caace13ee2003693262239d
#
_cell.length_a   1.000
_cell.length_b   1.000
_cell.length_c   1.000
_cell.angle_alpha   90.00
_cell.angle_beta   90.00
_cell.angle_gamma   90.00
#
_symmetry.space_group_name_H-M   'P 1'
#
loop_
_entity.id
_entity.type
_entity.pdbx_description
1 polymer ?
#
loop_
_entity_poly.entity_id
_entity_poly.type
_entity_poly.pdbx_seq_one_letter_code
_entity_poly.pdbx_strand_id
1 'polypeptide(L)'
;MNIRRFAQVTEENGFVASYTHMGGKIGVLVDVETDVVNDDVKEMAKNVAMQIAALKPQYTSDSEVSAEYIEHEKEILMAQIQNDPKESQKPEKVIQGMISGRINKEMKEICLLDQVYVKAEDGKQSVAKYLDEVGKANGTTITLKKFVRFETGEGLEKKNEDFAAEVAAQMNA
;
A
#
# COMPACT_ATOMS: atom_id res chain seq x y z
N MET A 1 18.65 17.12 -14.81
CA MET A 1 18.14 16.11 -13.84
C MET A 1 17.85 16.84 -12.55
N ASN A 2 16.63 16.70 -11.97
CA ASN A 2 16.24 17.36 -10.72
C ASN A 2 15.88 16.33 -9.68
N ILE A 3 16.38 16.51 -8.44
CA ILE A 3 15.93 15.75 -7.28
C ILE A 3 14.61 16.36 -6.84
N ARG A 4 13.51 15.60 -6.91
CA ARG A 4 12.19 16.08 -6.57
C ARG A 4 11.87 15.94 -5.09
N ARG A 5 12.24 14.80 -4.52
CA ARG A 5 12.03 14.47 -3.11
C ARG A 5 13.01 13.39 -2.65
N PHE A 6 13.24 13.35 -1.38
CA PHE A 6 13.98 12.27 -0.72
C PHE A 6 13.33 11.96 0.63
N ALA A 7 13.62 10.78 1.15
CA ALA A 7 13.24 10.39 2.50
C ALA A 7 14.42 9.67 3.15
N GLN A 8 14.60 9.90 4.44
CA GLN A 8 15.55 9.20 5.28
C GLN A 8 14.79 8.45 6.37
N VAL A 9 15.12 7.17 6.56
CA VAL A 9 14.56 6.32 7.61
C VAL A 9 15.70 5.82 8.45
N THR A 10 15.58 5.98 9.76
CA THR A 10 16.54 5.50 10.77
C THR A 10 15.79 4.66 11.79
N GLU A 11 16.35 3.54 12.21
CA GLU A 11 15.83 2.69 13.28
C GLU A 11 16.94 2.37 14.28
N GLU A 12 16.66 2.55 15.58
CA GLU A 12 17.62 2.33 16.66
C GLU A 12 17.48 0.93 17.27
N ASN A 13 16.26 0.37 17.27
CA ASN A 13 15.92 -0.93 17.87
C ASN A 13 15.54 -1.97 16.83
N GLY A 14 16.30 -2.05 15.75
CA GLY A 14 16.00 -2.94 14.66
C GLY A 14 16.83 -2.65 13.42
N PHE A 15 16.18 -2.56 12.27
CA PHE A 15 16.85 -2.23 11.01
C PHE A 15 15.89 -1.67 9.96
N VAL A 16 16.47 -1.03 8.94
CA VAL A 16 15.72 -0.59 7.76
C VAL A 16 16.04 -1.53 6.60
N ALA A 17 15.01 -2.20 6.08
CA ALA A 17 15.12 -2.98 4.85
C ALA A 17 14.91 -2.10 3.62
N SER A 18 15.67 -2.35 2.56
CA SER A 18 15.51 -1.68 1.27
C SER A 18 15.24 -2.68 0.16
N TYR A 19 14.40 -2.27 -0.80
CA TYR A 19 14.10 -3.04 -1.99
C TYR A 19 13.95 -2.13 -3.21
N THR A 20 14.56 -2.53 -4.31
CA THR A 20 14.39 -1.85 -5.61
C THR A 20 13.80 -2.81 -6.62
N HIS A 21 12.82 -2.34 -7.38
CA HIS A 21 12.10 -3.13 -8.37
C HIS A 21 12.21 -2.50 -9.77
N MET A 22 12.12 -3.35 -10.80
CA MET A 22 12.15 -2.95 -12.22
C MET A 22 13.33 -2.03 -12.58
N GLY A 23 14.55 -2.41 -12.16
CA GLY A 23 15.75 -1.65 -12.48
C GLY A 23 15.80 -0.26 -11.83
N GLY A 24 15.22 -0.12 -10.63
CA GLY A 24 15.19 1.14 -9.89
C GLY A 24 13.99 2.05 -10.17
N LYS A 25 12.99 1.56 -10.91
CA LYS A 25 11.76 2.34 -11.14
C LYS A 25 10.91 2.48 -9.87
N ILE A 26 10.96 1.50 -8.97
CA ILE A 26 10.30 1.53 -7.67
C ILE A 26 11.36 1.31 -6.60
N GLY A 27 11.40 2.18 -5.61
CA GLY A 27 12.22 2.05 -4.41
C GLY A 27 11.33 1.97 -3.17
N VAL A 28 11.65 1.03 -2.27
CA VAL A 28 10.93 0.83 -1.01
C VAL A 28 11.92 0.78 0.14
N LEU A 29 11.60 1.46 1.23
CA LEU A 29 12.24 1.31 2.53
C LEU A 29 11.18 0.82 3.53
N VAL A 30 11.55 -0.12 4.39
CA VAL A 30 10.69 -0.65 5.45
C VAL A 30 11.42 -0.53 6.78
N ASP A 31 10.80 0.14 7.71
CA ASP A 31 11.28 0.36 9.07
C ASP A 31 10.78 -0.79 9.97
N VAL A 32 11.72 -1.60 10.45
CA VAL A 32 11.45 -2.83 11.20
C VAL A 32 12.05 -2.74 12.59
N GLU A 33 11.20 -2.69 13.60
CA GLU A 33 11.59 -2.78 15.01
C GLU A 33 11.57 -4.24 15.46
N THR A 34 12.69 -4.72 16.01
CA THR A 34 12.85 -6.08 16.53
C THR A 34 14.17 -6.23 17.27
N ASP A 35 14.21 -7.08 18.29
CA ASP A 35 15.43 -7.40 19.03
C ASP A 35 16.31 -8.43 18.30
N VAL A 36 15.78 -9.12 17.30
CA VAL A 36 16.49 -10.17 16.57
C VAL A 36 16.63 -9.80 15.10
N VAL A 37 17.89 -9.71 14.64
CA VAL A 37 18.21 -9.38 13.25
C VAL A 37 19.02 -10.55 12.65
N ASN A 38 18.30 -11.56 12.18
CA ASN A 38 18.86 -12.73 11.51
C ASN A 38 18.39 -12.80 10.05
N ASP A 39 18.79 -13.85 9.33
CA ASP A 39 18.49 -13.98 7.91
C ASP A 39 16.98 -14.19 7.65
N ASP A 40 16.27 -14.92 8.52
CA ASP A 40 14.82 -15.14 8.40
C ASP A 40 14.05 -13.82 8.53
N VAL A 41 14.42 -12.98 9.52
CA VAL A 41 13.80 -11.69 9.75
C VAL A 41 14.13 -10.70 8.62
N LYS A 42 15.35 -10.75 8.08
CA LYS A 42 15.72 -9.95 6.89
C LYS A 42 14.99 -10.40 5.63
N GLU A 43 14.81 -11.71 5.43
CA GLU A 43 14.03 -12.24 4.32
C GLU A 43 12.56 -11.82 4.44
N MET A 44 11.97 -11.91 5.63
CA MET A 44 10.63 -11.42 5.90
C MET A 44 10.49 -9.94 5.50
N ALA A 45 11.40 -9.07 5.96
CA ALA A 45 11.36 -7.65 5.65
C ALA A 45 11.48 -7.37 4.13
N LYS A 46 12.30 -8.13 3.42
CA LYS A 46 12.40 -8.08 1.96
C LYS A 46 11.10 -8.52 1.28
N ASN A 47 10.45 -9.56 1.77
CA ASN A 47 9.17 -10.03 1.26
C ASN A 47 8.07 -8.97 1.45
N VAL A 48 8.05 -8.31 2.62
CA VAL A 48 7.14 -7.18 2.88
C VAL A 48 7.44 -6.00 1.95
N ALA A 49 8.72 -5.67 1.72
CA ALA A 49 9.08 -4.61 0.77
C ALA A 49 8.63 -4.92 -0.67
N MET A 50 8.69 -6.20 -1.09
CA MET A 50 8.13 -6.63 -2.38
C MET A 50 6.61 -6.49 -2.41
N GLN A 51 5.90 -6.82 -1.33
CA GLN A 51 4.46 -6.59 -1.17
C GLN A 51 4.11 -5.12 -1.38
N ILE A 52 4.81 -4.20 -0.69
CA ILE A 52 4.62 -2.75 -0.80
C ILE A 52 4.85 -2.27 -2.24
N ALA A 53 5.90 -2.77 -2.90
CA ALA A 53 6.18 -2.43 -4.29
C ALA A 53 5.02 -2.84 -5.22
N ALA A 54 4.44 -4.02 -5.00
CA ALA A 54 3.40 -4.61 -5.84
C ALA A 54 2.01 -4.03 -5.59
N LEU A 55 1.57 -3.97 -4.32
CA LEU A 55 0.19 -3.66 -3.95
C LEU A 55 -0.03 -2.20 -3.53
N LYS A 56 1.03 -1.40 -3.41
CA LYS A 56 0.97 0.06 -3.18
C LYS A 56 0.08 0.46 -1.98
N PRO A 57 0.26 -0.12 -0.78
CA PRO A 57 -0.48 0.32 0.38
C PRO A 57 -0.25 1.81 0.64
N GLN A 58 -1.22 2.48 1.25
CA GLN A 58 -1.14 3.89 1.59
C GLN A 58 -0.72 4.10 3.05
N TYR A 59 -1.10 3.18 3.92
CA TYR A 59 -0.88 3.20 5.37
C TYR A 59 -0.20 1.92 5.84
N THR A 60 0.51 1.98 6.94
CA THR A 60 1.07 0.77 7.56
C THR A 60 -0.03 -0.03 8.23
N SER A 61 -0.91 0.64 8.97
CA SER A 61 -2.05 0.03 9.68
C SER A 61 -3.30 0.93 9.60
N ASP A 62 -4.44 0.39 9.99
CA ASP A 62 -5.72 1.10 10.08
C ASP A 62 -5.69 2.25 11.09
N SER A 63 -4.84 2.17 12.12
CA SER A 63 -4.66 3.24 13.12
C SER A 63 -4.10 4.54 12.54
N GLU A 64 -3.48 4.51 11.38
CA GLU A 64 -2.97 5.68 10.66
C GLU A 64 -4.04 6.37 9.80
N VAL A 65 -5.17 5.70 9.57
CA VAL A 65 -6.25 6.23 8.75
C VAL A 65 -7.08 7.20 9.57
N SER A 66 -7.19 8.45 9.11
CA SER A 66 -7.94 9.47 9.85
C SER A 66 -9.44 9.19 9.84
N ALA A 67 -10.13 9.58 10.93
CA ALA A 67 -11.57 9.49 11.00
C ALA A 67 -12.26 10.32 9.89
N GLU A 68 -11.67 11.45 9.52
CA GLU A 68 -12.15 12.31 8.42
C GLU A 68 -12.12 11.57 7.07
N TYR A 69 -11.06 10.80 6.80
CA TYR A 69 -10.98 9.98 5.60
C TYR A 69 -12.13 8.96 5.56
N ILE A 70 -12.34 8.24 6.68
CA ILE A 70 -13.38 7.21 6.77
C ILE A 70 -14.78 7.82 6.59
N GLU A 71 -15.04 8.98 7.18
CA GLU A 71 -16.34 9.68 7.02
C GLU A 71 -16.54 10.15 5.57
N HIS A 72 -15.51 10.70 4.95
CA HIS A 72 -15.57 11.13 3.55
C HIS A 72 -15.86 9.96 2.60
N GLU A 73 -15.21 8.81 2.79
CA GLU A 73 -15.47 7.61 2.00
C GLU A 73 -16.90 7.07 2.23
N LYS A 74 -17.41 7.14 3.46
CA LYS A 74 -18.82 6.81 3.73
C LYS A 74 -19.78 7.70 2.98
N GLU A 75 -19.52 9.01 2.92
CA GLU A 75 -20.35 9.97 2.17
C GLU A 75 -20.36 9.64 0.68
N ILE A 76 -19.18 9.36 0.10
CA ILE A 76 -19.03 8.94 -1.30
C ILE A 76 -19.83 7.66 -1.57
N LEU A 77 -19.66 6.65 -0.73
CA LEU A 77 -20.37 5.37 -0.86
C LEU A 77 -21.89 5.54 -0.72
N MET A 78 -22.35 6.38 0.21
CA MET A 78 -23.75 6.70 0.36
C MET A 78 -24.32 7.37 -0.91
N ALA A 79 -23.60 8.34 -1.46
CA ALA A 79 -24.01 9.01 -2.70
C ALA A 79 -24.07 8.03 -3.89
N GLN A 80 -23.10 7.11 -4.00
CA GLN A 80 -23.10 6.06 -5.01
C GLN A 80 -24.31 5.13 -4.87
N ILE A 81 -24.64 4.70 -3.65
CA ILE A 81 -25.80 3.84 -3.38
C ILE A 81 -27.11 4.56 -3.70
N GLN A 82 -27.23 5.85 -3.35
CA GLN A 82 -28.41 6.65 -3.64
C GLN A 82 -28.64 6.84 -5.15
N ASN A 83 -27.58 6.91 -5.93
CA ASN A 83 -27.63 7.04 -7.39
C ASN A 83 -27.88 5.71 -8.12
N ASP A 84 -27.78 4.56 -7.43
CA ASP A 84 -28.08 3.25 -8.00
C ASP A 84 -29.55 2.87 -7.77
N PRO A 85 -30.38 2.73 -8.83
CA PRO A 85 -31.81 2.43 -8.69
C PRO A 85 -32.13 1.11 -7.96
N LYS A 86 -31.18 0.16 -7.93
CA LYS A 86 -31.36 -1.15 -7.27
C LYS A 86 -30.91 -1.11 -5.82
N GLU A 87 -29.86 -0.35 -5.53
CA GLU A 87 -29.29 -0.25 -4.18
C GLU A 87 -30.04 0.74 -3.32
N SER A 88 -30.52 1.86 -3.88
CA SER A 88 -31.26 2.92 -3.18
C SER A 88 -32.60 2.46 -2.58
N GLN A 89 -33.19 1.40 -3.12
CA GLN A 89 -34.47 0.85 -2.62
C GLN A 89 -34.31 -0.13 -1.46
N LYS A 90 -33.07 -0.44 -1.05
CA LYS A 90 -32.82 -1.35 0.07
C LYS A 90 -33.14 -0.69 1.40
N PRO A 91 -33.53 -1.47 2.43
CA PRO A 91 -33.71 -0.96 3.78
C PRO A 91 -32.43 -0.28 4.31
N GLU A 92 -32.59 0.80 5.07
CA GLU A 92 -31.47 1.59 5.62
C GLU A 92 -30.42 0.72 6.33
N LYS A 93 -30.86 -0.27 7.15
CA LYS A 93 -29.96 -1.21 7.82
C LYS A 93 -29.09 -2.00 6.84
N VAL A 94 -29.62 -2.35 5.68
CA VAL A 94 -28.86 -3.07 4.64
C VAL A 94 -27.87 -2.12 3.99
N ILE A 95 -28.25 -0.87 3.71
CA ILE A 95 -27.37 0.17 3.17
C ILE A 95 -26.19 0.41 4.10
N GLN A 96 -26.44 0.57 5.41
CA GLN A 96 -25.38 0.73 6.41
C GLN A 96 -24.44 -0.47 6.46
N GLY A 97 -24.98 -1.69 6.36
CA GLY A 97 -24.17 -2.92 6.27
C GLY A 97 -23.31 -2.96 5.00
N MET A 98 -23.83 -2.49 3.87
CA MET A 98 -23.09 -2.41 2.60
C MET A 98 -21.94 -1.39 2.69
N ILE A 99 -22.20 -0.22 3.25
CA ILE A 99 -21.17 0.81 3.45
C ILE A 99 -20.05 0.27 4.35
N SER A 100 -20.41 -0.28 5.51
CA SER A 100 -19.43 -0.87 6.42
C SER A 100 -18.60 -1.99 5.76
N GLY A 101 -19.23 -2.84 4.96
CA GLY A 101 -18.56 -3.90 4.21
C GLY A 101 -17.59 -3.36 3.16
N ARG A 102 -17.97 -2.29 2.43
CA ARG A 102 -17.10 -1.65 1.43
C ARG A 102 -15.92 -0.94 2.09
N ILE A 103 -16.14 -0.21 3.20
CA ILE A 103 -15.06 0.41 3.98
C ILE A 103 -14.09 -0.64 4.51
N ASN A 104 -14.59 -1.72 5.11
CA ASN A 104 -13.71 -2.80 5.60
C ASN A 104 -12.89 -3.46 4.48
N LYS A 105 -13.46 -3.56 3.29
CA LYS A 105 -12.72 -4.07 2.12
C LYS A 105 -11.63 -3.10 1.71
N GLU A 106 -11.93 -1.81 1.65
CA GLU A 106 -10.99 -0.76 1.31
C GLU A 106 -9.84 -0.70 2.30
N MET A 107 -10.12 -0.74 3.62
CA MET A 107 -9.08 -0.78 4.65
C MET A 107 -8.10 -1.94 4.43
N LYS A 108 -8.60 -3.13 4.04
CA LYS A 108 -7.77 -4.28 3.70
C LYS A 108 -6.93 -4.09 2.43
N GLU A 109 -7.29 -3.17 1.56
CA GLU A 109 -6.53 -2.88 0.35
C GLU A 109 -5.48 -1.79 0.60
N ILE A 110 -5.80 -0.76 1.40
CA ILE A 110 -4.91 0.39 1.61
C ILE A 110 -3.97 0.26 2.82
N CYS A 111 -4.30 -0.59 3.81
CA CYS A 111 -3.48 -0.83 5.00
C CYS A 111 -2.60 -2.07 4.81
N LEU A 112 -1.28 -1.88 4.85
CA LEU A 112 -0.29 -2.93 4.59
C LEU A 112 -0.50 -4.18 5.46
N LEU A 113 -0.69 -3.99 6.78
CA LEU A 113 -0.82 -5.09 7.72
C LEU A 113 -2.08 -5.93 7.49
N ASP A 114 -3.13 -5.33 6.93
CA ASP A 114 -4.41 -6.00 6.65
C ASP A 114 -4.47 -6.63 5.26
N GLN A 115 -3.55 -6.26 4.36
CA GLN A 115 -3.46 -6.88 3.04
C GLN A 115 -3.19 -8.38 3.15
N VAL A 116 -3.77 -9.14 2.22
CA VAL A 116 -3.38 -10.54 2.04
C VAL A 116 -1.94 -10.60 1.56
N TYR A 117 -1.12 -11.39 2.24
CA TYR A 117 0.28 -11.59 1.88
C TYR A 117 0.39 -12.28 0.51
N VAL A 118 1.11 -11.68 -0.43
CA VAL A 118 1.18 -12.16 -1.83
C VAL A 118 1.77 -13.55 -2.00
N LYS A 119 2.57 -14.02 -1.03
CA LYS A 119 3.16 -15.36 -1.01
C LYS A 119 2.44 -16.31 -0.06
N ALA A 120 1.28 -15.93 0.47
CA ALA A 120 0.50 -16.79 1.35
C ALA A 120 0.06 -18.07 0.62
N GLU A 121 0.42 -19.23 1.15
CA GLU A 121 0.07 -20.53 0.56
C GLU A 121 -1.43 -20.78 0.57
N ASP A 122 -2.12 -20.29 1.60
CA ASP A 122 -3.58 -20.41 1.77
C ASP A 122 -4.37 -19.30 1.05
N GLY A 123 -3.67 -18.29 0.50
CA GLY A 123 -4.28 -17.11 -0.12
C GLY A 123 -5.13 -16.25 0.82
N LYS A 124 -4.97 -16.40 2.14
CA LYS A 124 -5.78 -15.70 3.16
C LYS A 124 -4.97 -15.08 4.29
N GLN A 125 -3.72 -15.52 4.48
CA GLN A 125 -2.85 -14.99 5.51
C GLN A 125 -2.61 -13.50 5.28
N SER A 126 -2.85 -12.68 6.31
CA SER A 126 -2.52 -11.25 6.25
C SER A 126 -1.02 -11.02 6.46
N VAL A 127 -0.54 -9.84 6.05
CA VAL A 127 0.85 -9.42 6.34
C VAL A 127 1.10 -9.41 7.84
N ALA A 128 0.18 -8.89 8.66
CA ALA A 128 0.29 -8.90 10.13
C ALA A 128 0.51 -10.33 10.68
N LYS A 129 -0.27 -11.29 10.19
CA LYS A 129 -0.14 -12.69 10.61
C LYS A 129 1.19 -13.31 10.16
N TYR A 130 1.66 -12.98 8.98
CA TYR A 130 2.97 -13.41 8.51
C TYR A 130 4.11 -12.89 9.41
N LEU A 131 4.08 -11.61 9.81
CA LEU A 131 5.04 -11.04 10.75
C LEU A 131 5.01 -11.74 12.11
N ASP A 132 3.82 -11.99 12.64
CA ASP A 132 3.62 -12.68 13.93
C ASP A 132 4.18 -14.11 13.90
N GLU A 133 3.98 -14.84 12.81
CA GLU A 133 4.53 -16.19 12.63
C GLU A 133 6.06 -16.19 12.56
N VAL A 134 6.67 -15.27 11.79
CA VAL A 134 8.14 -15.14 11.73
C VAL A 134 8.69 -14.71 13.09
N GLY A 135 8.04 -13.77 13.77
CA GLY A 135 8.43 -13.33 15.11
C GLY A 135 8.42 -14.48 16.12
N LYS A 136 7.35 -15.26 16.15
CA LYS A 136 7.23 -16.45 17.02
C LYS A 136 8.29 -17.51 16.71
N ALA A 137 8.56 -17.77 15.44
CA ALA A 137 9.58 -18.74 15.03
C ALA A 137 10.99 -18.32 15.47
N ASN A 138 11.24 -17.02 15.59
CA ASN A 138 12.54 -16.44 15.97
C ASN A 138 12.59 -15.97 17.45
N GLY A 139 11.53 -16.20 18.23
CA GLY A 139 11.47 -15.84 19.65
C GLY A 139 11.49 -14.34 19.92
N THR A 140 10.99 -13.54 18.99
CA THR A 140 10.95 -12.06 19.08
C THR A 140 9.60 -11.50 18.66
N THR A 141 9.40 -10.22 18.96
CA THR A 141 8.31 -9.43 18.39
C THR A 141 8.84 -8.62 17.21
N ILE A 142 8.08 -8.59 16.12
CA ILE A 142 8.42 -7.81 14.93
C ILE A 142 7.32 -6.78 14.71
N THR A 143 7.71 -5.50 14.66
CA THR A 143 6.81 -4.39 14.41
C THR A 143 7.26 -3.64 13.16
N LEU A 144 6.36 -3.41 12.21
CA LEU A 144 6.58 -2.47 11.13
C LEU A 144 6.12 -1.08 11.59
N LYS A 145 7.07 -0.14 11.73
CA LYS A 145 6.76 1.23 12.14
C LYS A 145 6.20 2.06 11.00
N LYS A 146 6.88 2.01 9.86
CA LYS A 146 6.50 2.75 8.65
C LYS A 146 7.19 2.17 7.42
N PHE A 147 6.74 2.62 6.28
CA PHE A 147 7.44 2.38 5.01
C PHE A 147 7.49 3.65 4.17
N VAL A 148 8.41 3.68 3.22
CA VAL A 148 8.51 4.69 2.18
C VAL A 148 8.53 3.98 0.84
N ARG A 149 7.67 4.40 -0.09
CA ARG A 149 7.63 3.91 -1.45
C ARG A 149 7.72 5.08 -2.43
N PHE A 150 8.67 5.02 -3.33
CA PHE A 150 8.78 5.96 -4.44
C PHE A 150 8.74 5.22 -5.77
N GLU A 151 8.01 5.80 -6.71
CA GLU A 151 7.94 5.31 -8.09
C GLU A 151 8.34 6.42 -9.07
N THR A 152 9.13 6.07 -10.08
CA THR A 152 9.57 7.02 -11.11
C THR A 152 8.36 7.56 -11.87
N GLY A 153 8.25 8.88 -11.94
CA GLY A 153 7.14 9.56 -12.62
C GLY A 153 5.86 9.71 -11.80
N GLU A 154 5.84 9.22 -10.55
CA GLU A 154 4.69 9.35 -9.66
C GLU A 154 4.36 10.84 -9.40
N GLY A 155 3.09 11.22 -9.61
CA GLY A 155 2.60 12.59 -9.44
C GLY A 155 3.17 13.61 -10.43
N LEU A 156 3.74 13.19 -11.55
CA LEU A 156 4.06 14.05 -12.69
C LEU A 156 2.94 13.93 -13.73
N GLU A 157 2.54 15.05 -14.29
CA GLU A 157 1.68 15.04 -15.49
C GLU A 157 2.40 14.28 -16.60
N LYS A 158 1.77 13.24 -17.12
CA LYS A 158 2.27 12.59 -18.33
C LYS A 158 2.04 13.58 -19.47
N LYS A 159 3.12 14.12 -20.03
CA LYS A 159 3.01 14.80 -21.32
C LYS A 159 2.47 13.78 -22.32
N ASN A 160 1.31 14.05 -22.88
CA ASN A 160 0.80 13.33 -24.03
C ASN A 160 1.65 13.81 -25.22
N GLU A 161 2.84 13.25 -25.35
CA GLU A 161 3.66 13.45 -26.54
C GLU A 161 3.04 12.57 -27.63
N ASP A 162 2.29 13.19 -28.53
CA ASP A 162 1.83 12.53 -29.75
C ASP A 162 3.03 12.45 -30.70
N PHE A 163 3.82 11.38 -30.51
CA PHE A 163 5.01 11.13 -31.32
C PHE A 163 4.70 11.10 -32.82
N ALA A 164 3.50 10.67 -33.21
CA ALA A 164 3.08 10.67 -34.59
C ALA A 164 2.90 12.12 -35.15
N ALA A 165 2.34 13.00 -34.32
CA ALA A 165 2.20 14.42 -34.67
C ALA A 165 3.55 15.15 -34.72
N GLU A 166 4.48 14.84 -33.79
CA GLU A 166 5.83 15.38 -33.79
C GLU A 166 6.62 14.95 -35.04
N VAL A 167 6.58 13.65 -35.38
CA VAL A 167 7.22 13.14 -36.61
C VAL A 167 6.61 13.76 -37.86
N ALA A 168 5.27 13.89 -37.94
CA ALA A 168 4.60 14.53 -39.05
C ALA A 168 4.99 16.02 -39.21
N ALA A 169 5.13 16.72 -38.06
CA ALA A 169 5.59 18.13 -38.10
C ALA A 169 7.04 18.28 -38.58
N GLN A 170 7.94 17.35 -38.21
CA GLN A 170 9.32 17.34 -38.67
C GLN A 170 9.47 16.93 -40.13
N MET A 171 8.59 16.08 -40.63
CA MET A 171 8.61 15.68 -42.07
C MET A 171 8.05 16.74 -43.01
N ASN A 172 7.28 17.70 -42.49
CA ASN A 172 6.66 18.80 -43.27
C ASN A 172 7.37 20.16 -43.09
N ALA A 173 8.49 20.20 -42.37
CA ALA A 173 9.34 21.38 -42.16
C ALA A 173 10.58 21.32 -43.07
#